data_c71dd4844f9ddb99064bb4bfd51a16b6
#
_entry.id   c71dd4844f9ddb99064bb4bfd51a16b6
#
_cell.length_a   1.000
_cell.length_b   1.000
_cell.length_c   1.000
_cell.angle_alpha   90.00
_cell.angle_beta   90.00
_cell.angle_gamma   90.00
#
_symmetry.space_group_name_H-M   'P 1'
#
loop_
_entity.id
_entity.type
_entity.pdbx_description
1 polymer ?
#
loop_
_entity_poly.entity_id
_entity_poly.type
_entity_poly.pdbx_seq_one_letter_code
_entity_poly.pdbx_strand_id
1 'polypeptide(L)'
;MAVKFFGQFLAEQGIVTTAELVNAINLQEKNNLKFGEMAVAMGLVTPADIQRAHNAQMSKDLKLGDMLVEMGLLTLVQMNDVIARQKNTHMYIGEALVQVGALTKDELMKQLDAFKADQARYVSSGIELPITSANSKIWEMTADLTFKMITRVLGLQFRPGKCTLATVISPNFMLAAMDLSGDIEARYLISVSEEGQKSIARAILGEVSVDHEPAELLEDTVMEFANVVCGNVAAKASQMGIVFNIDPPVTVHPPADGLPIPDGHTALNFPIHIVDGDMMEMILLIRE
;
A
#
# COMPACT_ATOMS: atom_id res chain seq x y z
N MET A 1 8.75 -10.71 -17.28
CA MET A 1 7.28 -10.60 -17.16
C MET A 1 6.99 -10.29 -15.71
N ALA A 2 6.21 -9.26 -15.43
CA ALA A 2 5.99 -8.72 -14.08
C ALA A 2 4.50 -8.73 -13.73
N VAL A 3 4.18 -8.48 -12.46
CA VAL A 3 2.81 -8.20 -12.02
C VAL A 3 2.32 -6.94 -12.76
N LYS A 4 1.11 -6.99 -13.31
CA LYS A 4 0.52 -5.91 -14.09
C LYS A 4 -0.86 -5.56 -13.58
N PHE A 5 -1.28 -4.32 -13.80
CA PHE A 5 -2.67 -3.91 -13.66
C PHE A 5 -3.39 -4.08 -15.00
N PHE A 6 -4.72 -4.22 -14.96
CA PHE A 6 -5.48 -4.56 -16.16
C PHE A 6 -5.30 -3.53 -17.28
N GLY A 7 -5.34 -2.23 -16.97
CA GLY A 7 -5.11 -1.17 -17.95
C GLY A 7 -3.71 -1.24 -18.57
N GLN A 8 -2.68 -1.49 -17.76
CA GLN A 8 -1.31 -1.67 -18.22
C GLN A 8 -1.17 -2.90 -19.15
N PHE A 9 -1.78 -4.03 -18.75
CA PHE A 9 -1.81 -5.23 -19.59
C PHE A 9 -2.42 -4.94 -20.96
N LEU A 10 -3.55 -4.22 -21.02
CA LEU A 10 -4.20 -3.88 -22.29
C LEU A 10 -3.35 -2.97 -23.18
N ALA A 11 -2.68 -1.98 -22.58
CA ALA A 11 -1.80 -1.07 -23.31
C ALA A 11 -0.56 -1.79 -23.88
N GLU A 12 0.07 -2.67 -23.09
CA GLU A 12 1.22 -3.46 -23.54
C GLU A 12 0.87 -4.47 -24.65
N GLN A 13 -0.36 -4.99 -24.64
CA GLN A 13 -0.86 -5.85 -25.73
C GLN A 13 -1.32 -5.05 -26.97
N GLY A 14 -1.26 -3.72 -26.91
CA GLY A 14 -1.72 -2.85 -28.00
C GLY A 14 -3.23 -2.87 -28.22
N ILE A 15 -4.01 -3.32 -27.24
CA ILE A 15 -5.48 -3.43 -27.32
C ILE A 15 -6.12 -2.07 -27.12
N VAL A 16 -5.53 -1.26 -26.23
CA VAL A 16 -5.91 0.14 -26.01
C VAL A 16 -4.68 1.03 -26.16
N THR A 17 -4.87 2.23 -26.61
CA THR A 17 -3.81 3.24 -26.68
C THR A 17 -3.61 3.89 -25.31
N THR A 18 -2.43 4.47 -25.06
CA THR A 18 -2.16 5.23 -23.83
C THR A 18 -3.16 6.38 -23.65
N ALA A 19 -3.57 7.05 -24.72
CA ALA A 19 -4.54 8.14 -24.65
C ALA A 19 -5.93 7.64 -24.20
N GLU A 20 -6.40 6.52 -24.72
CA GLU A 20 -7.67 5.89 -24.30
C GLU A 20 -7.62 5.44 -22.85
N LEU A 21 -6.49 4.87 -22.42
CA LEU A 21 -6.29 4.46 -21.03
C LEU A 21 -6.33 5.65 -20.07
N VAL A 22 -5.63 6.75 -20.41
CA VAL A 22 -5.65 7.99 -19.61
C VAL A 22 -7.06 8.56 -19.53
N ASN A 23 -7.81 8.59 -20.63
CA ASN A 23 -9.19 9.05 -20.64
C ASN A 23 -10.10 8.19 -19.74
N ALA A 24 -9.90 6.87 -19.75
CA ALA A 24 -10.64 5.95 -18.90
C ALA A 24 -10.28 6.11 -17.42
N ILE A 25 -9.01 6.31 -17.08
CA ILE A 25 -8.55 6.60 -15.71
C ILE A 25 -9.18 7.90 -15.20
N ASN A 26 -9.12 8.98 -15.97
CA ASN A 26 -9.73 10.26 -15.61
C ASN A 26 -11.25 10.13 -15.39
N LEU A 27 -11.94 9.32 -16.20
CA LEU A 27 -13.36 9.04 -16.03
C LEU A 27 -13.62 8.23 -14.75
N GLN A 28 -12.80 7.21 -14.49
CA GLN A 28 -12.88 6.37 -13.31
C GLN A 28 -12.67 7.20 -12.02
N GLU A 29 -11.64 8.06 -11.98
CA GLU A 29 -11.34 8.93 -10.84
C GLU A 29 -12.47 9.89 -10.52
N LYS A 30 -13.08 10.51 -11.54
CA LYS A 30 -14.24 11.38 -11.36
C LYS A 30 -15.46 10.66 -10.76
N ASN A 31 -15.62 9.38 -11.03
CA ASN A 31 -16.76 8.59 -10.55
C ASN A 31 -16.48 7.92 -9.21
N ASN A 32 -15.23 7.50 -8.95
CA ASN A 32 -14.83 6.72 -7.79
C ASN A 32 -14.36 7.62 -6.64
N LEU A 33 -15.29 8.34 -6.02
CA LEU A 33 -14.98 9.14 -4.85
C LEU A 33 -14.47 8.26 -3.72
N LYS A 34 -13.39 8.68 -3.04
CA LYS A 34 -12.92 8.07 -1.81
C LYS A 34 -13.97 8.22 -0.71
N PHE A 35 -13.93 7.39 0.34
CA PHE A 35 -14.93 7.42 1.42
C PHE A 35 -15.12 8.84 2.00
N GLY A 36 -14.00 9.53 2.29
CA GLY A 36 -14.05 10.90 2.82
C GLY A 36 -14.68 11.89 1.85
N GLU A 37 -14.35 11.82 0.58
CA GLU A 37 -14.92 12.67 -0.48
C GLU A 37 -16.41 12.41 -0.64
N MET A 38 -16.83 11.14 -0.59
CA MET A 38 -18.24 10.76 -0.64
C MET A 38 -19.00 11.28 0.58
N ALA A 39 -18.43 11.16 1.78
CA ALA A 39 -19.04 11.65 3.01
C ALA A 39 -19.20 13.19 3.00
N VAL A 40 -18.21 13.92 2.45
CA VAL A 40 -18.28 15.37 2.23
C VAL A 40 -19.32 15.70 1.17
N ALA A 41 -19.36 14.99 0.04
CA ALA A 41 -20.35 15.19 -1.02
C ALA A 41 -21.78 14.93 -0.55
N MET A 42 -21.97 14.02 0.42
CA MET A 42 -23.24 13.77 1.08
C MET A 42 -23.57 14.81 2.18
N GLY A 43 -22.68 15.77 2.44
CA GLY A 43 -22.89 16.81 3.45
C GLY A 43 -22.86 16.32 4.91
N LEU A 44 -22.26 15.15 5.14
CA LEU A 44 -22.23 14.51 6.47
C LEU A 44 -21.06 14.99 7.33
N VAL A 45 -19.96 15.38 6.71
CA VAL A 45 -18.73 15.87 7.35
C VAL A 45 -18.09 16.97 6.50
N THR A 46 -17.19 17.74 7.07
CA THR A 46 -16.43 18.77 6.36
C THR A 46 -15.05 18.24 5.93
N PRO A 47 -14.36 18.88 4.94
CA PRO A 47 -12.97 18.55 4.61
C PRO A 47 -12.02 18.62 5.81
N ALA A 48 -12.25 19.57 6.74
CA ALA A 48 -11.47 19.70 7.96
C ALA A 48 -11.66 18.50 8.91
N ASP A 49 -12.86 17.92 8.96
CA ASP A 49 -13.14 16.71 9.74
C ASP A 49 -12.40 15.51 9.16
N ILE A 50 -12.36 15.39 7.83
CA ILE A 50 -11.61 14.33 7.14
C ILE A 50 -10.11 14.43 7.46
N GLN A 51 -9.55 15.65 7.39
CA GLN A 51 -8.13 15.85 7.71
C GLN A 51 -7.80 15.47 9.16
N ARG A 52 -8.67 15.86 10.13
CA ARG A 52 -8.51 15.46 11.53
C ARG A 52 -8.56 13.94 11.70
N ALA A 53 -9.48 13.28 11.01
CA ALA A 53 -9.60 11.82 11.06
C ALA A 53 -8.41 11.12 10.42
N HIS A 54 -7.86 11.63 9.32
CA HIS A 54 -6.62 11.10 8.72
C HIS A 54 -5.43 11.20 9.67
N ASN A 55 -5.25 12.36 10.32
CA ASN A 55 -4.18 12.53 11.30
C ASN A 55 -4.32 11.53 12.47
N ALA A 56 -5.53 11.30 12.94
CA ALA A 56 -5.79 10.31 14.00
C ALA A 56 -5.56 8.86 13.54
N GLN A 57 -5.76 8.54 12.25
CA GLN A 57 -5.49 7.21 11.70
C GLN A 57 -4.00 6.82 11.71
N MET A 58 -3.09 7.80 11.71
CA MET A 58 -1.64 7.52 11.74
C MET A 58 -1.22 6.73 12.98
N SER A 59 -1.97 6.87 14.08
CA SER A 59 -1.70 6.19 15.36
C SER A 59 -2.66 5.04 15.68
N LYS A 60 -3.61 4.71 14.78
CA LYS A 60 -4.64 3.69 15.04
C LYS A 60 -4.92 2.83 13.80
N ASP A 61 -4.99 1.51 14.01
CA ASP A 61 -5.39 0.57 12.94
C ASP A 61 -6.94 0.59 12.74
N LEU A 62 -7.48 1.76 12.36
CA LEU A 62 -8.90 1.92 12.04
C LEU A 62 -9.09 2.42 10.61
N LYS A 63 -10.18 2.02 9.97
CA LYS A 63 -10.59 2.61 8.69
C LYS A 63 -11.13 4.03 8.94
N LEU A 64 -11.07 4.91 7.91
CA LEU A 64 -11.50 6.30 8.02
C LEU A 64 -12.95 6.41 8.50
N GLY A 65 -13.86 5.55 8.01
CA GLY A 65 -15.25 5.51 8.45
C GLY A 65 -15.39 5.21 9.95
N ASP A 66 -14.66 4.18 10.43
CA ASP A 66 -14.66 3.80 11.84
C ASP A 66 -14.06 4.90 12.73
N MET A 67 -13.00 5.57 12.23
CA MET A 67 -12.39 6.72 12.91
C MET A 67 -13.37 7.90 13.05
N LEU A 68 -14.10 8.23 11.98
CA LEU A 68 -15.12 9.29 12.02
C LEU A 68 -16.26 8.96 12.97
N VAL A 69 -16.62 7.68 13.09
CA VAL A 69 -17.62 7.23 14.08
C VAL A 69 -17.04 7.32 15.50
N GLU A 70 -15.81 6.88 15.73
CA GLU A 70 -15.15 7.00 17.05
C GLU A 70 -15.02 8.47 17.51
N MET A 71 -14.74 9.37 16.56
CA MET A 71 -14.68 10.81 16.81
C MET A 71 -16.06 11.47 16.98
N GLY A 72 -17.15 10.70 16.84
CA GLY A 72 -18.52 11.22 16.93
C GLY A 72 -18.94 12.12 15.77
N LEU A 73 -18.22 12.09 14.66
CA LEU A 73 -18.47 12.90 13.46
C LEU A 73 -19.47 12.23 12.50
N LEU A 74 -19.57 10.90 12.57
CA LEU A 74 -20.57 10.09 11.87
C LEU A 74 -21.25 9.12 12.84
N THR A 75 -22.48 8.77 12.56
CA THR A 75 -23.12 7.59 13.13
C THR A 75 -22.78 6.34 12.32
N LEU A 76 -22.91 5.14 12.90
CA LEU A 76 -22.77 3.88 12.18
C LEU A 76 -23.72 3.79 10.96
N VAL A 77 -24.93 4.31 11.07
CA VAL A 77 -25.91 4.35 9.98
C VAL A 77 -25.38 5.20 8.83
N GLN A 78 -24.95 6.42 9.11
CA GLN A 78 -24.38 7.32 8.10
C GLN A 78 -23.13 6.73 7.44
N MET A 79 -22.24 6.10 8.20
CA MET A 79 -21.07 5.40 7.66
C MET A 79 -21.49 4.32 6.67
N ASN A 80 -22.47 3.49 7.02
CA ASN A 80 -22.98 2.43 6.14
C ASN A 80 -23.65 3.00 4.88
N ASP A 81 -24.36 4.12 4.98
CA ASP A 81 -24.96 4.81 3.83
C ASP A 81 -23.88 5.32 2.86
N VAL A 82 -22.77 5.88 3.38
CA VAL A 82 -21.62 6.29 2.56
C VAL A 82 -21.00 5.08 1.84
N ILE A 83 -20.78 3.97 2.56
CA ILE A 83 -20.24 2.73 1.97
C ILE A 83 -21.17 2.17 0.88
N ALA A 84 -22.47 2.14 1.14
CA ALA A 84 -23.46 1.68 0.17
C ALA A 84 -23.45 2.56 -1.08
N ARG A 85 -23.42 3.89 -0.90
CA ARG A 85 -23.36 4.87 -1.99
C ARG A 85 -22.09 4.68 -2.82
N GLN A 86 -20.92 4.56 -2.16
CA GLN A 86 -19.63 4.34 -2.81
C GLN A 86 -19.62 3.05 -3.64
N LYS A 87 -20.13 1.94 -3.10
CA LYS A 87 -20.24 0.66 -3.82
C LYS A 87 -21.12 0.76 -5.06
N ASN A 88 -22.26 1.46 -4.95
CA ASN A 88 -23.24 1.59 -6.04
C ASN A 88 -22.74 2.50 -7.17
N THR A 89 -21.80 3.40 -6.89
CA THR A 89 -21.24 4.31 -7.90
C THR A 89 -19.86 3.88 -8.39
N HIS A 90 -19.29 2.80 -7.84
CA HIS A 90 -17.96 2.34 -8.19
C HIS A 90 -17.89 1.86 -9.64
N MET A 91 -16.95 2.42 -10.39
CA MET A 91 -16.67 2.09 -11.79
C MET A 91 -15.31 1.39 -11.89
N TYR A 92 -15.27 0.21 -12.50
CA TYR A 92 -14.01 -0.46 -12.80
C TYR A 92 -13.36 0.10 -14.06
N ILE A 93 -12.02 0.04 -14.17
CA ILE A 93 -11.29 0.55 -15.34
C ILE A 93 -11.77 -0.09 -16.65
N GLY A 94 -12.17 -1.35 -16.63
CA GLY A 94 -12.75 -2.01 -17.79
C GLY A 94 -14.08 -1.38 -18.23
N GLU A 95 -14.92 -1.00 -17.28
CA GLU A 95 -16.19 -0.31 -17.55
C GLU A 95 -15.94 1.11 -18.08
N ALA A 96 -14.96 1.81 -17.52
CA ALA A 96 -14.53 3.12 -18.01
C ALA A 96 -14.03 3.03 -19.44
N LEU A 97 -13.22 2.00 -19.79
CA LEU A 97 -12.74 1.77 -21.16
C LEU A 97 -13.88 1.49 -22.13
N VAL A 98 -14.92 0.78 -21.72
CA VAL A 98 -16.13 0.59 -22.54
C VAL A 98 -16.88 1.92 -22.71
N GLN A 99 -16.99 2.71 -21.64
CA GLN A 99 -17.73 3.97 -21.68
C GLN A 99 -17.04 5.05 -22.53
N VAL A 100 -15.70 5.08 -22.57
CA VAL A 100 -14.94 5.97 -23.49
C VAL A 100 -14.87 5.42 -24.92
N GLY A 101 -15.42 4.23 -25.18
CA GLY A 101 -15.47 3.62 -26.50
C GLY A 101 -14.18 2.91 -26.94
N ALA A 102 -13.23 2.71 -26.03
CA ALA A 102 -11.96 2.02 -26.30
C ALA A 102 -12.11 0.50 -26.42
N LEU A 103 -13.14 -0.08 -25.79
CA LEU A 103 -13.47 -1.51 -25.85
C LEU A 103 -14.98 -1.71 -25.96
N THR A 104 -15.36 -2.80 -26.60
CA THR A 104 -16.71 -3.34 -26.47
C THR A 104 -16.85 -4.22 -25.21
N LYS A 105 -18.06 -4.51 -24.76
CA LYS A 105 -18.28 -5.40 -23.62
C LYS A 105 -17.73 -6.81 -23.84
N ASP A 106 -17.86 -7.33 -25.06
CA ASP A 106 -17.39 -8.68 -25.41
C ASP A 106 -15.85 -8.74 -25.41
N GLU A 107 -15.19 -7.70 -25.93
CA GLU A 107 -13.74 -7.56 -25.86
C GLU A 107 -13.26 -7.45 -24.40
N LEU A 108 -13.95 -6.65 -23.57
CA LEU A 108 -13.63 -6.55 -22.14
C LEU A 108 -13.65 -7.93 -21.47
N MET A 109 -14.70 -8.74 -21.67
CA MET A 109 -14.80 -10.07 -21.07
C MET A 109 -13.65 -10.98 -21.51
N LYS A 110 -13.36 -11.01 -22.82
CA LYS A 110 -12.26 -11.79 -23.37
C LYS A 110 -10.91 -11.37 -22.78
N GLN A 111 -10.66 -10.07 -22.66
CA GLN A 111 -9.40 -9.55 -22.15
C GLN A 111 -9.26 -9.76 -20.64
N LEU A 112 -10.35 -9.72 -19.87
CA LEU A 112 -10.33 -10.07 -18.44
C LEU A 112 -9.89 -11.51 -18.20
N ASP A 113 -10.38 -12.46 -19.02
CA ASP A 113 -9.97 -13.87 -18.90
C ASP A 113 -8.50 -14.06 -19.30
N ALA A 114 -8.04 -13.41 -20.36
CA ALA A 114 -6.64 -13.44 -20.77
C ALA A 114 -5.72 -12.83 -19.67
N PHE A 115 -6.14 -11.73 -19.08
CA PHE A 115 -5.43 -11.08 -17.98
C PHE A 115 -5.34 -11.96 -16.73
N LYS A 116 -6.45 -12.61 -16.34
CA LYS A 116 -6.45 -13.54 -15.19
C LYS A 116 -5.47 -14.69 -15.42
N ALA A 117 -5.45 -15.25 -16.63
CA ALA A 117 -4.54 -16.34 -17.00
C ALA A 117 -3.06 -15.90 -16.98
N ASP A 118 -2.76 -14.70 -17.51
CA ASP A 118 -1.41 -14.12 -17.49
C ASP A 118 -0.91 -13.85 -16.08
N GLN A 119 -1.77 -13.32 -15.20
CA GLN A 119 -1.40 -12.89 -13.84
C GLN A 119 -1.49 -13.99 -12.79
N ALA A 120 -2.10 -15.13 -13.06
CA ALA A 120 -2.37 -16.20 -12.07
C ALA A 120 -1.11 -16.70 -11.33
N ARG A 121 0.06 -16.62 -11.96
CA ARG A 121 1.35 -17.07 -11.37
C ARG A 121 2.10 -16.00 -10.58
N TYR A 122 1.68 -14.73 -10.65
CA TYR A 122 2.43 -13.61 -10.07
C TYR A 122 1.76 -12.99 -8.85
N VAL A 123 0.44 -13.08 -8.74
CA VAL A 123 -0.34 -12.42 -7.69
C VAL A 123 -0.77 -13.46 -6.68
N SER A 124 -0.42 -13.26 -5.41
CA SER A 124 -0.97 -14.03 -4.30
C SER A 124 -2.39 -13.57 -3.98
N SER A 125 -3.27 -14.49 -3.66
CA SER A 125 -4.63 -14.19 -3.19
C SER A 125 -4.69 -13.79 -1.71
N GLY A 126 -3.54 -13.83 -1.00
CA GLY A 126 -3.37 -13.52 0.41
C GLY A 126 -1.90 -13.54 0.81
N ILE A 127 -1.63 -13.36 2.09
CA ILE A 127 -0.27 -13.47 2.65
C ILE A 127 0.02 -14.96 2.85
N GLU A 128 0.77 -15.54 1.92
CA GLU A 128 1.26 -16.92 2.00
C GLU A 128 2.74 -16.89 2.34
N LEU A 129 3.11 -17.40 3.52
CA LEU A 129 4.50 -17.47 3.95
C LEU A 129 5.18 -18.69 3.32
N PRO A 130 6.42 -18.57 2.84
CA PRO A 130 7.18 -19.69 2.27
C PRO A 130 7.71 -20.66 3.33
N ILE A 131 7.56 -20.33 4.61
CA ILE A 131 8.04 -21.08 5.77
C ILE A 131 6.97 -21.18 6.84
N THR A 132 7.14 -22.14 7.75
CA THR A 132 6.35 -22.25 8.99
C THR A 132 7.30 -22.01 10.17
N SER A 133 7.00 -21.05 11.01
CA SER A 133 7.77 -20.65 12.19
C SER A 133 6.83 -20.29 13.34
N ALA A 134 7.34 -20.28 14.56
CA ALA A 134 6.64 -19.78 15.74
C ALA A 134 6.19 -18.31 15.54
N ASN A 135 6.97 -17.56 14.75
CA ASN A 135 6.77 -16.14 14.47
C ASN A 135 5.88 -15.87 13.24
N SER A 136 5.26 -16.90 12.61
CA SER A 136 4.44 -16.74 11.40
C SER A 136 3.37 -15.64 11.52
N LYS A 137 2.71 -15.55 12.68
CA LYS A 137 1.70 -14.51 12.95
C LYS A 137 2.27 -13.09 12.95
N ILE A 138 3.54 -12.91 13.34
CA ILE A 138 4.17 -11.59 13.34
C ILE A 138 4.47 -11.14 11.91
N TRP A 139 5.00 -12.05 11.06
CA TRP A 139 5.20 -11.74 9.63
C TRP A 139 3.89 -11.39 8.94
N GLU A 140 2.84 -12.23 9.11
CA GLU A 140 1.52 -11.99 8.51
C GLU A 140 0.93 -10.67 8.98
N MET A 141 0.97 -10.39 10.28
CA MET A 141 0.45 -9.16 10.88
C MET A 141 1.20 -7.93 10.36
N THR A 142 2.53 -7.99 10.31
CA THR A 142 3.35 -6.86 9.85
C THR A 142 3.10 -6.57 8.37
N ALA A 143 3.02 -7.61 7.53
CA ALA A 143 2.71 -7.46 6.12
C ALA A 143 1.29 -6.89 5.92
N ASP A 144 0.29 -7.41 6.61
CA ASP A 144 -1.09 -6.93 6.55
C ASP A 144 -1.21 -5.47 6.97
N LEU A 145 -0.53 -5.06 8.05
CA LEU A 145 -0.50 -3.67 8.49
C LEU A 145 0.23 -2.76 7.50
N THR A 146 1.36 -3.20 6.94
CA THR A 146 2.06 -2.44 5.89
C THR A 146 1.13 -2.20 4.69
N PHE A 147 0.46 -3.24 4.20
CA PHE A 147 -0.49 -3.14 3.09
C PHE A 147 -1.67 -2.20 3.40
N LYS A 148 -2.19 -2.26 4.61
CA LYS A 148 -3.24 -1.33 5.07
C LYS A 148 -2.76 0.11 5.12
N MET A 149 -1.53 0.35 5.62
CA MET A 149 -0.98 1.71 5.72
C MET A 149 -0.65 2.29 4.35
N ILE A 150 -0.16 1.50 3.38
CA ILE A 150 0.00 1.93 1.99
C ILE A 150 -1.33 2.47 1.43
N THR A 151 -2.43 1.77 1.66
CA THR A 151 -3.74 2.22 1.18
C THR A 151 -4.28 3.42 1.97
N ARG A 152 -4.13 3.42 3.30
CA ARG A 152 -4.78 4.41 4.17
C ARG A 152 -4.02 5.72 4.28
N VAL A 153 -2.69 5.63 4.39
CA VAL A 153 -1.81 6.79 4.59
C VAL A 153 -1.35 7.34 3.25
N LEU A 154 -0.85 6.45 2.37
CA LEU A 154 -0.31 6.87 1.08
C LEU A 154 -1.38 6.98 -0.01
N GLY A 155 -2.55 6.35 0.16
CA GLY A 155 -3.61 6.34 -0.85
C GLY A 155 -3.23 5.60 -2.14
N LEU A 156 -2.14 4.83 -2.12
CA LEU A 156 -1.63 4.12 -3.29
C LEU A 156 -2.40 2.84 -3.55
N GLN A 157 -2.66 2.58 -4.84
CA GLN A 157 -3.16 1.28 -5.28
C GLN A 157 -1.97 0.36 -5.57
N PHE A 158 -2.03 -0.85 -5.03
CA PHE A 158 -0.94 -1.82 -5.19
C PHE A 158 -1.48 -3.25 -5.33
N ARG A 159 -0.59 -4.16 -5.70
CA ARG A 159 -0.79 -5.61 -5.66
C ARG A 159 0.34 -6.25 -4.88
N PRO A 160 0.05 -7.09 -3.88
CA PRO A 160 1.08 -7.87 -3.22
C PRO A 160 1.66 -8.91 -4.18
N GLY A 161 2.98 -8.98 -4.24
CA GLY A 161 3.68 -10.07 -4.88
C GLY A 161 3.76 -11.30 -3.97
N LYS A 162 4.35 -12.37 -4.50
CA LYS A 162 4.59 -13.59 -3.71
C LYS A 162 5.68 -13.34 -2.68
N CYS A 163 5.38 -13.64 -1.41
CA CYS A 163 6.38 -13.63 -0.34
C CYS A 163 7.49 -14.65 -0.60
N THR A 164 8.72 -14.25 -0.38
CA THR A 164 9.91 -15.11 -0.56
C THR A 164 10.86 -15.02 0.62
N LEU A 165 11.63 -16.09 0.83
CA LEU A 165 12.73 -16.06 1.78
C LEU A 165 13.87 -15.22 1.18
N ALA A 166 14.33 -14.21 1.90
CA ALA A 166 15.46 -13.39 1.49
C ALA A 166 16.76 -13.95 2.07
N THR A 167 17.78 -14.07 1.24
CA THR A 167 19.15 -14.46 1.65
C THR A 167 20.08 -13.25 1.68
N VAL A 168 19.68 -12.17 1.04
CA VAL A 168 20.37 -10.89 0.97
C VAL A 168 19.33 -9.79 0.85
N ILE A 169 19.59 -8.63 1.43
CA ILE A 169 18.79 -7.41 1.22
C ILE A 169 19.42 -6.68 0.04
N SER A 170 18.71 -6.66 -1.09
CA SER A 170 19.21 -6.02 -2.31
C SER A 170 19.32 -4.50 -2.15
N PRO A 171 20.32 -3.87 -2.77
CA PRO A 171 20.41 -2.41 -2.83
C PRO A 171 19.23 -1.86 -3.64
N ASN A 172 18.75 -0.71 -3.22
CA ASN A 172 17.73 0.06 -3.94
C ASN A 172 18.08 1.55 -3.77
N PHE A 173 17.26 2.44 -4.34
CA PHE A 173 17.46 3.87 -4.23
C PHE A 173 17.49 4.32 -2.75
N MET A 174 16.51 3.84 -1.95
CA MET A 174 16.46 4.10 -0.51
C MET A 174 15.93 2.90 0.25
N LEU A 175 16.52 2.62 1.41
CA LEU A 175 15.99 1.69 2.41
C LEU A 175 15.84 2.42 3.75
N ALA A 176 14.64 2.43 4.31
CA ALA A 176 14.42 2.82 5.70
C ALA A 176 14.29 1.57 6.57
N ALA A 177 14.97 1.55 7.70
CA ALA A 177 14.98 0.43 8.64
C ALA A 177 14.55 0.89 10.04
N MET A 178 13.85 0.00 10.76
CA MET A 178 13.48 0.18 12.15
C MET A 178 13.73 -1.11 12.92
N ASP A 179 14.42 -1.00 14.05
CA ASP A 179 14.63 -2.11 14.95
C ASP A 179 13.49 -2.18 15.98
N LEU A 180 12.98 -3.38 16.18
CA LEU A 180 11.97 -3.72 17.17
C LEU A 180 12.58 -4.71 18.15
N SER A 181 12.56 -4.38 19.43
CA SER A 181 13.12 -5.21 20.51
C SER A 181 12.06 -5.49 21.58
N GLY A 182 12.29 -6.47 22.42
CA GLY A 182 11.37 -6.87 23.50
C GLY A 182 11.17 -8.36 23.53
N ASP A 183 9.91 -8.82 23.47
CA ASP A 183 9.61 -10.26 23.47
C ASP A 183 10.10 -10.97 22.20
N ILE A 184 10.22 -10.24 21.10
CA ILE A 184 10.75 -10.72 19.83
C ILE A 184 11.72 -9.66 19.30
N GLU A 185 12.89 -10.08 18.82
CA GLU A 185 13.83 -9.22 18.12
C GLU A 185 13.53 -9.26 16.62
N ALA A 186 13.20 -8.12 16.05
CA ALA A 186 12.88 -7.99 14.64
C ALA A 186 13.45 -6.70 14.04
N ARG A 187 13.66 -6.70 12.72
CA ARG A 187 14.03 -5.51 11.96
C ARG A 187 13.09 -5.36 10.77
N TYR A 188 12.35 -4.28 10.75
CA TYR A 188 11.50 -3.89 9.62
C TYR A 188 12.31 -3.03 8.65
N LEU A 189 12.19 -3.33 7.35
CA LEU A 189 12.76 -2.50 6.29
C LEU A 189 11.68 -2.24 5.23
N ILE A 190 11.69 -1.01 4.73
CA ILE A 190 10.97 -0.63 3.51
C ILE A 190 11.97 -0.14 2.47
N SER A 191 12.00 -0.80 1.33
CA SER A 191 12.88 -0.54 0.20
C SER A 191 12.07 0.09 -0.93
N VAL A 192 12.53 1.22 -1.44
CA VAL A 192 11.80 2.00 -2.45
C VAL A 192 12.74 2.47 -3.56
N SER A 193 12.19 2.59 -4.77
CA SER A 193 12.80 3.28 -5.89
C SER A 193 12.76 4.80 -5.67
N GLU A 194 13.42 5.58 -6.53
CA GLU A 194 13.32 7.03 -6.53
C GLU A 194 11.88 7.52 -6.71
N GLU A 195 11.13 6.92 -7.64
CA GLU A 195 9.73 7.28 -7.85
C GLU A 195 8.83 6.80 -6.71
N GLY A 196 9.13 5.66 -6.10
CA GLY A 196 8.48 5.18 -4.89
C GLY A 196 8.65 6.13 -3.71
N GLN A 197 9.86 6.67 -3.50
CA GLN A 197 10.12 7.71 -2.51
C GLN A 197 9.28 8.96 -2.77
N LYS A 198 9.28 9.48 -4.01
CA LYS A 198 8.47 10.64 -4.40
C LYS A 198 6.98 10.39 -4.22
N SER A 199 6.51 9.18 -4.48
CA SER A 199 5.11 8.80 -4.28
C SER A 199 4.69 8.81 -2.81
N ILE A 200 5.57 8.34 -1.92
CA ILE A 200 5.39 8.44 -0.47
C ILE A 200 5.39 9.90 -0.04
N ALA A 201 6.36 10.68 -0.52
CA ALA A 201 6.50 12.10 -0.17
C ALA A 201 5.25 12.91 -0.59
N ARG A 202 4.76 12.73 -1.82
CA ARG A 202 3.51 13.37 -2.28
C ARG A 202 2.35 13.08 -1.34
N ALA A 203 2.22 11.84 -0.90
CA ALA A 203 1.12 11.43 -0.02
C ALA A 203 1.25 12.02 1.40
N ILE A 204 2.44 12.01 1.97
CA ILE A 204 2.69 12.47 3.35
C ILE A 204 2.66 14.00 3.45
N LEU A 205 3.29 14.68 2.49
CA LEU A 205 3.32 16.14 2.45
C LEU A 205 2.00 16.75 1.94
N GLY A 206 1.16 15.96 1.26
CA GLY A 206 -0.08 16.43 0.64
C GLY A 206 0.15 17.30 -0.60
N GLU A 207 1.31 17.15 -1.26
CA GLU A 207 1.73 17.94 -2.41
C GLU A 207 1.49 17.17 -3.72
N VAL A 208 1.19 17.89 -4.79
CA VAL A 208 1.02 17.30 -6.14
C VAL A 208 2.38 16.95 -6.76
N SER A 209 3.40 17.79 -6.54
CA SER A 209 4.78 17.58 -6.98
C SER A 209 5.73 17.86 -5.82
N VAL A 210 6.74 17.02 -5.70
CA VAL A 210 7.79 17.09 -4.67
C VAL A 210 9.20 17.23 -5.29
N ASP A 211 9.29 17.49 -6.59
CA ASP A 211 10.58 17.59 -7.30
C ASP A 211 11.43 18.80 -6.87
N HIS A 212 10.81 19.75 -6.21
CA HIS A 212 11.47 20.95 -5.66
C HIS A 212 11.89 20.81 -4.19
N GLU A 213 11.49 19.69 -3.56
CA GLU A 213 11.78 19.45 -2.15
C GLU A 213 13.21 18.94 -1.95
N PRO A 214 13.85 19.27 -0.81
CA PRO A 214 15.18 18.76 -0.47
C PRO A 214 15.16 17.23 -0.34
N ALA A 215 16.26 16.58 -0.76
CA ALA A 215 16.40 15.12 -0.66
C ALA A 215 16.20 14.60 0.77
N GLU A 216 16.72 15.32 1.76
CA GLU A 216 16.57 15.00 3.19
C GLU A 216 15.07 14.94 3.60
N LEU A 217 14.25 15.89 3.14
CA LEU A 217 12.81 15.87 3.42
C LEU A 217 12.12 14.68 2.76
N LEU A 218 12.53 14.32 1.54
CA LEU A 218 11.99 13.15 0.86
C LEU A 218 12.35 11.84 1.59
N GLU A 219 13.58 11.74 2.10
CA GLU A 219 14.02 10.61 2.95
C GLU A 219 13.21 10.53 4.25
N ASP A 220 13.02 11.67 4.92
CA ASP A 220 12.23 11.76 6.15
C ASP A 220 10.81 11.26 5.96
N THR A 221 10.19 11.46 4.79
CA THR A 221 8.84 10.94 4.53
C THR A 221 8.80 9.41 4.49
N VAL A 222 9.81 8.75 3.94
CA VAL A 222 9.88 7.26 3.93
C VAL A 222 10.12 6.74 5.35
N MET A 223 10.97 7.41 6.11
CA MET A 223 11.21 7.08 7.53
C MET A 223 9.94 7.27 8.35
N GLU A 224 9.19 8.35 8.13
CA GLU A 224 7.91 8.58 8.82
C GLU A 224 6.88 7.51 8.44
N PHE A 225 6.81 7.10 7.17
CA PHE A 225 5.94 5.97 6.78
C PHE A 225 6.32 4.68 7.52
N ALA A 226 7.61 4.35 7.62
CA ALA A 226 8.09 3.19 8.38
C ALA A 226 7.69 3.30 9.87
N ASN A 227 7.84 4.49 10.46
CA ASN A 227 7.45 4.78 11.83
C ASN A 227 5.95 4.56 12.08
N VAL A 228 5.10 5.05 11.17
CA VAL A 228 3.64 4.83 11.22
C VAL A 228 3.30 3.33 11.17
N VAL A 229 3.95 2.57 10.27
CA VAL A 229 3.73 1.12 10.17
C VAL A 229 4.14 0.42 11.47
N CYS A 230 5.38 0.63 11.93
CA CYS A 230 5.92 -0.05 13.12
C CYS A 230 5.16 0.33 14.39
N GLY A 231 4.69 1.58 14.53
CA GLY A 231 3.83 2.00 15.62
C GLY A 231 2.51 1.21 15.66
N ASN A 232 1.89 0.99 14.49
CA ASN A 232 0.69 0.16 14.39
C ASN A 232 1.00 -1.33 14.65
N VAL A 233 2.16 -1.83 14.21
CA VAL A 233 2.62 -3.20 14.51
C VAL A 233 2.76 -3.42 16.01
N ALA A 234 3.45 -2.53 16.72
CA ALA A 234 3.62 -2.64 18.17
C ALA A 234 2.28 -2.54 18.92
N ALA A 235 1.40 -1.62 18.53
CA ALA A 235 0.07 -1.51 19.11
C ALA A 235 -0.75 -2.79 18.91
N LYS A 236 -0.67 -3.42 17.73
CA LYS A 236 -1.39 -4.66 17.43
C LYS A 236 -0.77 -5.86 18.13
N ALA A 237 0.55 -5.95 18.20
CA ALA A 237 1.28 -6.98 18.94
C ALA A 237 0.94 -6.95 20.44
N SER A 238 0.86 -5.75 21.03
CA SER A 238 0.46 -5.56 22.42
C SER A 238 -0.93 -6.14 22.71
N GLN A 239 -1.89 -6.04 21.78
CA GLN A 239 -3.21 -6.68 21.91
C GLN A 239 -3.12 -8.21 21.89
N MET A 240 -2.04 -8.77 21.36
CA MET A 240 -1.75 -10.21 21.34
C MET A 240 -0.88 -10.65 22.53
N GLY A 241 -0.53 -9.73 23.43
CA GLY A 241 0.32 -9.97 24.58
C GLY A 241 1.82 -9.96 24.26
N ILE A 242 2.23 -9.41 23.11
CA ILE A 242 3.64 -9.28 22.68
C ILE A 242 4.04 -7.82 22.79
N VAL A 243 5.13 -7.55 23.49
CA VAL A 243 5.65 -6.19 23.70
C VAL A 243 6.83 -5.93 22.78
N PHE A 244 6.71 -4.86 21.98
CA PHE A 244 7.80 -4.28 21.20
C PHE A 244 8.19 -2.91 21.72
N ASN A 245 9.50 -2.69 21.86
CA ASN A 245 10.11 -1.37 21.89
C ASN A 245 10.59 -1.05 20.48
N ILE A 246 10.35 0.18 20.02
CA ILE A 246 10.65 0.61 18.67
C ILE A 246 11.78 1.64 18.73
N ASP A 247 12.86 1.40 18.00
CA ASP A 247 13.91 2.39 17.82
C ASP A 247 13.55 3.37 16.69
N PRO A 248 14.10 4.60 16.70
CA PRO A 248 13.90 5.55 15.61
C PRO A 248 14.30 4.97 14.25
N PRO A 249 13.60 5.34 13.16
CA PRO A 249 13.95 4.89 11.81
C PRO A 249 15.31 5.42 11.40
N VAL A 250 16.03 4.62 10.61
CA VAL A 250 17.33 4.99 10.05
C VAL A 250 17.39 4.65 8.56
N THR A 251 18.09 5.46 7.78
CA THR A 251 18.39 5.14 6.39
C THR A 251 19.51 4.10 6.32
N VAL A 252 19.33 3.07 5.52
CA VAL A 252 20.32 2.02 5.28
C VAL A 252 20.79 2.08 3.84
N HIS A 253 22.11 2.04 3.65
CA HIS A 253 22.75 2.02 2.33
C HIS A 253 23.45 0.68 2.12
N PRO A 254 22.80 -0.32 1.49
CA PRO A 254 23.42 -1.58 1.20
C PRO A 254 24.58 -1.42 0.21
N PRO A 255 25.68 -2.20 0.36
CA PRO A 255 26.69 -2.29 -0.68
C PRO A 255 26.13 -2.89 -1.97
N ALA A 256 26.85 -2.77 -3.08
CA ALA A 256 26.38 -3.20 -4.40
C ALA A 256 26.01 -4.70 -4.49
N ASP A 257 26.64 -5.53 -3.66
CA ASP A 257 26.35 -6.96 -3.51
C ASP A 257 25.26 -7.27 -2.48
N GLY A 258 24.66 -6.22 -1.89
CA GLY A 258 23.58 -6.32 -0.89
C GLY A 258 24.09 -6.52 0.54
N LEU A 259 23.16 -6.45 1.51
CA LEU A 259 23.45 -6.75 2.91
C LEU A 259 23.09 -8.21 3.19
N PRO A 260 24.01 -9.01 3.75
CA PRO A 260 23.72 -10.37 4.16
C PRO A 260 22.71 -10.37 5.31
N ILE A 261 21.90 -11.42 5.39
CA ILE A 261 21.03 -11.63 6.54
C ILE A 261 21.90 -12.07 7.72
N PRO A 262 21.81 -11.43 8.90
CA PRO A 262 22.59 -11.81 10.07
C PRO A 262 22.31 -13.24 10.52
N ASP A 263 23.31 -13.91 11.07
CA ASP A 263 23.17 -15.25 11.63
C ASP A 263 22.03 -15.31 12.68
N GLY A 264 21.28 -16.39 12.66
CA GLY A 264 20.15 -16.58 13.56
C GLY A 264 18.91 -15.74 13.20
N HIS A 265 18.89 -15.07 12.04
CA HIS A 265 17.70 -14.36 11.57
C HIS A 265 17.11 -15.02 10.34
N THR A 266 15.80 -15.03 10.31
CA THR A 266 15.02 -15.34 9.11
C THR A 266 14.48 -14.04 8.52
N ALA A 267 14.66 -13.84 7.22
CA ALA A 267 14.18 -12.67 6.50
C ALA A 267 13.16 -13.05 5.44
N LEU A 268 12.00 -12.42 5.47
CA LEU A 268 10.98 -12.56 4.43
C LEU A 268 10.84 -11.24 3.66
N ASN A 269 10.84 -11.35 2.33
CA ASN A 269 10.60 -10.25 1.42
C ASN A 269 9.18 -10.32 0.88
N PHE A 270 8.45 -9.20 0.97
CA PHE A 270 7.10 -8.99 0.49
C PHE A 270 7.11 -7.91 -0.60
N PRO A 271 7.18 -8.30 -1.87
CA PRO A 271 7.12 -7.34 -2.97
C PRO A 271 5.75 -6.65 -3.04
N ILE A 272 5.74 -5.36 -3.36
CA ILE A 272 4.57 -4.50 -3.42
C ILE A 272 4.59 -3.76 -4.76
N HIS A 273 3.76 -4.22 -5.70
CA HIS A 273 3.70 -3.66 -7.05
C HIS A 273 2.70 -2.51 -7.10
N ILE A 274 3.17 -1.31 -7.43
CA ILE A 274 2.37 -0.09 -7.53
C ILE A 274 1.79 0.05 -8.95
N VAL A 275 0.67 0.77 -9.08
CA VAL A 275 -0.07 0.90 -10.37
C VAL A 275 0.79 1.37 -11.52
N ASP A 276 1.71 2.30 -11.28
CA ASP A 276 2.54 2.92 -12.32
C ASP A 276 3.74 2.05 -12.76
N GLY A 277 3.76 0.79 -12.36
CA GLY A 277 4.80 -0.17 -12.71
C GLY A 277 6.01 -0.12 -11.79
N ASP A 278 5.96 0.70 -10.76
CA ASP A 278 6.98 0.78 -9.72
C ASP A 278 6.81 -0.33 -8.67
N MET A 279 7.86 -0.59 -7.89
CA MET A 279 7.87 -1.64 -6.88
C MET A 279 8.52 -1.13 -5.60
N MET A 280 7.83 -1.36 -4.50
CA MET A 280 8.38 -1.29 -3.15
C MET A 280 8.59 -2.71 -2.62
N GLU A 281 9.46 -2.86 -1.65
CA GLU A 281 9.64 -4.13 -0.94
C GLU A 281 9.58 -3.89 0.56
N MET A 282 8.71 -4.63 1.25
CA MET A 282 8.78 -4.75 2.69
C MET A 282 9.61 -5.97 3.03
N ILE A 283 10.65 -5.81 3.83
CA ILE A 283 11.46 -6.92 4.33
C ILE A 283 11.37 -6.91 5.86
N LEU A 284 11.05 -8.05 6.42
CA LEU A 284 11.04 -8.23 7.88
C LEU A 284 12.02 -9.33 8.25
N LEU A 285 13.00 -9.00 9.08
CA LEU A 285 13.91 -9.95 9.71
C LEU A 285 13.38 -10.24 11.11
N ILE A 286 13.36 -11.51 11.47
CA ILE A 286 13.05 -11.93 12.85
C ILE A 286 14.16 -12.87 13.32
N ARG A 287 14.65 -12.66 14.52
CA ARG A 287 15.58 -13.58 15.19
C ARG A 287 14.83 -14.83 15.62
N GLU A 288 15.32 -15.98 15.19
CA GLU A 288 14.71 -17.29 15.48
C GLU A 288 15.25 -17.88 16.80
#